data_c4707774ef3dd2c3471b4b90724088a7
#
_entry.id   c4707774ef3dd2c3471b4b90724088a7
#
_cell.length_a   1.000
_cell.length_b   1.000
_cell.length_c   1.000
_cell.angle_alpha   90.00
_cell.angle_beta   90.00
_cell.angle_gamma   90.00
#
_symmetry.space_group_name_H-M   'P 1'
#
loop_
_entity.id
_entity.type
_entity.pdbx_description
1 polymer ?
#
loop_
_entity_poly.entity_id
_entity_poly.type
_entity_poly.pdbx_seq_one_letter_code
_entity_poly.pdbx_strand_id
1 'polypeptide(L)'
;MAFKLGKAQRYDGSFNARKPDDPLSFKGSMSKQGEINTVSLEGDTLAEANMDGSISVDPSLDLNSAFGKRTIKHEKEHLKQIDSGRAAYDDNWVMWEGKLYIRQDGYIDGPNGRWPEGDNNHPWEQEAIIAEEK
;
A
#
# COMPACT_ATOMS: atom_id res chain seq x y z
N MET A 1 13.50 7.84 -1.71
CA MET A 1 12.46 7.79 -0.67
C MET A 1 11.45 6.72 -1.03
N ALA A 2 11.21 5.80 -0.13
CA ALA A 2 10.38 4.65 -0.44
C ALA A 2 8.92 4.91 -0.06
N PHE A 3 8.01 4.59 -0.97
CA PHE A 3 6.59 4.52 -0.70
C PHE A 3 6.18 3.07 -0.90
N LYS A 4 5.34 2.57 -0.03
CA LYS A 4 4.93 1.16 -0.09
C LYS A 4 3.44 1.07 -0.32
N LEU A 5 3.04 0.10 -1.15
CA LEU A 5 1.65 -0.34 -1.15
C LEU A 5 1.49 -1.11 0.16
N GLY A 6 1.10 -0.39 1.19
CA GLY A 6 0.91 -0.82 2.55
C GLY A 6 1.69 -2.01 3.00
N LYS A 7 2.72 -1.82 3.77
CA LYS A 7 3.20 -2.93 4.55
C LYS A 7 2.14 -3.14 5.62
N ALA A 8 1.54 -4.31 5.62
CA ALA A 8 0.45 -4.57 6.52
C ALA A 8 0.87 -4.29 7.94
N GLN A 9 -0.02 -3.65 8.68
CA GLN A 9 0.17 -3.54 10.10
C GLN A 9 0.08 -4.92 10.71
N ARG A 10 0.73 -5.10 11.85
CA ARG A 10 0.70 -6.38 12.51
C ARG A 10 -0.73 -6.70 12.89
N TYR A 11 -1.20 -7.83 12.40
CA TYR A 11 -2.56 -8.25 12.65
C TYR A 11 -2.68 -8.89 14.02
N ASP A 12 -3.85 -8.70 14.61
CA ASP A 12 -4.25 -9.39 15.82
C ASP A 12 -4.86 -10.77 15.53
N GLY A 13 -4.82 -11.19 14.28
CA GLY A 13 -5.40 -12.44 13.83
C GLY A 13 -6.69 -12.31 13.08
N SER A 14 -7.36 -11.17 13.17
CA SER A 14 -8.66 -11.01 12.52
C SER A 14 -8.56 -11.05 11.01
N PHE A 15 -7.47 -10.52 10.47
CA PHE A 15 -7.26 -10.58 9.03
C PHE A 15 -7.06 -12.01 8.56
N ASN A 16 -6.39 -12.80 9.38
CA ASN A 16 -6.10 -14.19 9.04
C ASN A 16 -7.33 -15.07 9.03
N ALA A 17 -8.45 -14.58 9.55
CA ALA A 17 -9.71 -15.29 9.47
C ALA A 17 -10.24 -15.33 8.04
N ARG A 18 -9.68 -14.56 7.14
CA ARG A 18 -10.08 -14.59 5.75
C ARG A 18 -9.72 -15.91 5.12
N LYS A 19 -10.61 -16.37 4.28
CA LYS A 19 -10.38 -17.61 3.56
C LYS A 19 -9.54 -17.32 2.33
N PRO A 20 -8.41 -17.96 2.17
CA PRO A 20 -7.52 -17.67 1.03
C PRO A 20 -8.16 -17.98 -0.33
N ASP A 21 -9.14 -18.87 -0.36
CA ASP A 21 -9.81 -19.25 -1.59
C ASP A 21 -10.95 -18.34 -1.98
N ASP A 22 -11.28 -17.36 -1.15
CA ASP A 22 -12.34 -16.40 -1.44
C ASP A 22 -11.71 -15.09 -1.96
N PRO A 23 -11.79 -14.81 -3.27
CA PRO A 23 -11.17 -13.61 -3.81
C PRO A 23 -11.74 -12.33 -3.23
N LEU A 24 -12.98 -12.34 -2.76
CA LEU A 24 -13.57 -11.16 -2.15
C LEU A 24 -12.96 -10.83 -0.81
N SER A 25 -12.34 -11.81 -0.15
CA SER A 25 -11.70 -11.57 1.13
C SER A 25 -10.46 -10.68 1.01
N PHE A 26 -9.93 -10.51 -0.19
CA PHE A 26 -8.77 -9.66 -0.42
C PHE A 26 -9.13 -8.19 -0.59
N LYS A 27 -10.41 -7.89 -0.78
CA LYS A 27 -10.84 -6.52 -0.90
C LYS A 27 -10.77 -5.85 0.46
N GLY A 28 -10.21 -4.64 0.51
CA GLY A 28 -10.16 -3.87 1.75
C GLY A 28 -11.54 -3.51 2.25
N SER A 29 -11.68 -3.35 3.55
CA SER A 29 -12.96 -3.01 4.15
C SER A 29 -13.34 -1.56 3.93
N MET A 30 -12.39 -0.67 3.74
CA MET A 30 -12.58 0.78 3.59
C MET A 30 -13.33 1.42 4.75
N SER A 31 -13.38 0.75 5.91
CA SER A 31 -14.10 1.25 7.07
C SER A 31 -13.52 2.56 7.60
N LYS A 32 -12.25 2.84 7.30
CA LYS A 32 -11.56 4.04 7.75
C LYS A 32 -11.15 4.93 6.57
N GLN A 33 -11.91 4.87 5.48
CA GLN A 33 -11.59 5.64 4.30
C GLN A 33 -11.50 7.13 4.62
N GLY A 34 -10.41 7.75 4.21
CA GLY A 34 -10.18 9.16 4.40
C GLY A 34 -9.44 9.52 5.68
N GLU A 35 -9.23 8.57 6.59
CA GLU A 35 -8.46 8.85 7.80
C GLU A 35 -6.97 8.93 7.48
N ILE A 36 -6.32 9.92 8.08
CA ILE A 36 -4.86 10.05 8.00
C ILE A 36 -4.33 9.99 9.41
N ASN A 37 -3.48 8.99 9.68
CA ASN A 37 -2.96 8.75 11.01
C ASN A 37 -1.45 8.94 11.02
N THR A 38 -0.94 9.67 11.99
CA THR A 38 0.49 9.90 12.16
C THR A 38 1.08 8.83 13.04
N VAL A 39 1.99 8.04 12.49
CA VAL A 39 2.68 6.98 13.22
C VAL A 39 4.10 6.87 12.69
N SER A 40 5.03 6.42 13.52
CA SER A 40 6.40 6.17 13.07
C SER A 40 6.42 4.99 12.12
N LEU A 41 7.00 5.19 10.95
CA LEU A 41 7.12 4.15 9.93
C LEU A 41 8.56 3.66 9.83
N GLU A 42 8.72 2.43 9.34
CA GLU A 42 10.03 1.80 9.25
C GLU A 42 10.90 2.42 8.17
N GLY A 43 12.18 2.50 8.45
CA GLY A 43 13.19 2.92 7.49
C GLY A 43 12.90 4.32 6.97
N ASP A 44 12.96 4.49 5.66
CA ASP A 44 12.69 5.76 5.00
C ASP A 44 11.27 5.86 4.43
N THR A 45 10.38 4.98 4.86
CA THR A 45 8.98 5.03 4.46
C THR A 45 8.30 6.24 5.08
N LEU A 46 7.67 7.06 4.27
CA LEU A 46 7.01 8.28 4.73
C LEU A 46 5.49 8.16 4.80
N ALA A 47 4.90 7.26 4.03
CA ALA A 47 3.45 7.05 4.04
C ALA A 47 3.12 5.66 3.55
N GLU A 48 1.96 5.16 3.96
CA GLU A 48 1.44 3.86 3.53
C GLU A 48 -0.07 3.94 3.39
N ALA A 49 -0.58 3.34 2.32
CA ALA A 49 -2.02 3.16 2.16
C ALA A 49 -2.42 1.84 2.81
N ASN A 50 -3.46 1.86 3.61
CA ASN A 50 -3.89 0.69 4.40
C ASN A 50 -5.14 0.05 3.81
N MET A 51 -5.31 -1.24 4.06
CA MET A 51 -6.42 -2.01 3.53
C MET A 51 -7.78 -1.55 4.06
N ASP A 52 -7.81 -0.81 5.16
CA ASP A 52 -9.06 -0.26 5.70
C ASP A 52 -9.41 1.12 5.14
N GLY A 53 -8.62 1.63 4.21
CA GLY A 53 -8.87 2.93 3.59
C GLY A 53 -8.16 4.09 4.25
N SER A 54 -7.44 3.85 5.34
CA SER A 54 -6.67 4.91 6.00
C SER A 54 -5.31 5.06 5.36
N ILE A 55 -4.67 6.18 5.64
CA ILE A 55 -3.28 6.45 5.25
C ILE A 55 -2.48 6.68 6.53
N SER A 56 -1.39 5.94 6.68
CA SER A 56 -0.43 6.18 7.76
C SER A 56 0.67 7.08 7.26
N VAL A 57 1.03 8.10 8.02
CA VAL A 57 2.11 9.02 7.66
C VAL A 57 3.13 9.10 8.78
N ASP A 58 4.39 9.16 8.40
CA ASP A 58 5.47 9.33 9.36
C ASP A 58 5.43 10.75 9.91
N PRO A 59 5.77 10.95 11.22
CA PRO A 59 5.76 12.30 11.80
C PRO A 59 6.70 13.28 11.09
N SER A 60 7.72 12.81 10.40
CA SER A 60 8.67 13.67 9.69
C SER A 60 8.08 14.27 8.42
N LEU A 61 6.92 13.79 7.95
CA LEU A 61 6.32 14.30 6.71
C LEU A 61 5.48 15.54 7.01
N ASP A 62 5.81 16.65 6.36
CA ASP A 62 5.03 17.89 6.48
C ASP A 62 3.88 17.84 5.46
N LEU A 63 2.67 17.64 5.95
CA LEU A 63 1.50 17.51 5.09
C LEU A 63 1.10 18.82 4.40
N ASN A 64 1.63 19.93 4.86
CA ASN A 64 1.36 21.24 4.24
C ASN A 64 2.35 21.59 3.13
N SER A 65 3.43 20.83 3.01
CA SER A 65 4.41 21.05 1.95
C SER A 65 3.90 20.52 0.62
N ALA A 66 4.48 21.02 -0.47
CA ALA A 66 4.17 20.50 -1.80
C ALA A 66 4.48 19.01 -1.89
N PHE A 67 5.60 18.60 -1.30
CA PHE A 67 5.99 17.20 -1.28
C PHE A 67 5.00 16.34 -0.49
N GLY A 68 4.56 16.82 0.69
CA GLY A 68 3.58 16.10 1.50
C GLY A 68 2.26 15.94 0.77
N LYS A 69 1.82 16.98 0.07
CA LYS A 69 0.57 16.90 -0.70
C LYS A 69 0.67 15.91 -1.85
N ARG A 70 1.82 15.86 -2.53
CA ARG A 70 2.03 14.86 -3.59
C ARG A 70 2.05 13.45 -3.00
N THR A 71 2.67 13.30 -1.84
CA THR A 71 2.72 12.01 -1.16
C THR A 71 1.32 11.50 -0.84
N ILE A 72 0.45 12.37 -0.35
CA ILE A 72 -0.94 11.98 -0.07
C ILE A 72 -1.66 11.59 -1.35
N LYS A 73 -1.46 12.32 -2.45
CA LYS A 73 -2.05 11.92 -3.74
C LYS A 73 -1.59 10.53 -4.17
N HIS A 74 -0.31 10.23 -3.96
CA HIS A 74 0.27 8.93 -4.27
C HIS A 74 -0.45 7.84 -3.48
N GLU A 75 -0.59 8.03 -2.16
CA GLU A 75 -1.25 7.03 -1.33
C GLU A 75 -2.74 6.91 -1.64
N LYS A 76 -3.40 8.01 -1.98
CA LYS A 76 -4.81 7.95 -2.39
C LYS A 76 -5.00 7.13 -3.66
N GLU A 77 -4.04 7.15 -4.56
CA GLU A 77 -4.11 6.29 -5.74
C GLU A 77 -4.04 4.82 -5.35
N HIS A 78 -3.18 4.48 -4.39
CA HIS A 78 -3.15 3.11 -3.87
C HIS A 78 -4.49 2.73 -3.24
N LEU A 79 -5.14 3.66 -2.53
CA LEU A 79 -6.45 3.37 -1.97
C LEU A 79 -7.49 3.09 -3.05
N LYS A 80 -7.43 3.79 -4.17
CA LYS A 80 -8.31 3.49 -5.30
C LYS A 80 -8.04 2.10 -5.86
N GLN A 81 -6.78 1.72 -5.95
CA GLN A 81 -6.41 0.39 -6.41
C GLN A 81 -6.97 -0.69 -5.47
N ILE A 82 -6.89 -0.46 -4.17
CA ILE A 82 -7.41 -1.39 -3.17
C ILE A 82 -8.94 -1.43 -3.23
N ASP A 83 -9.58 -0.27 -3.23
CA ASP A 83 -11.04 -0.19 -3.21
C ASP A 83 -11.67 -0.82 -4.45
N SER A 84 -11.03 -0.68 -5.59
CA SER A 84 -11.53 -1.26 -6.84
C SER A 84 -11.29 -2.78 -6.94
N GLY A 85 -10.58 -3.36 -5.99
CA GLY A 85 -10.25 -4.79 -6.01
C GLY A 85 -9.07 -5.13 -6.89
N ARG A 86 -8.39 -4.15 -7.48
CA ARG A 86 -7.22 -4.38 -8.31
C ARG A 86 -5.99 -4.75 -7.49
N ALA A 87 -5.91 -4.23 -6.26
CA ALA A 87 -4.78 -4.46 -5.37
C ALA A 87 -5.24 -4.92 -4.00
N ALA A 88 -4.47 -5.81 -3.40
CA ALA A 88 -4.62 -6.21 -2.00
C ALA A 88 -3.25 -6.67 -1.52
N TYR A 89 -3.06 -6.64 -0.22
CA TYR A 89 -1.78 -7.08 0.32
C TYR A 89 -1.91 -7.55 1.76
N ASP A 90 -0.91 -8.32 2.19
CA ASP A 90 -0.67 -8.58 3.60
C ASP A 90 0.84 -8.60 3.84
N ASP A 91 1.28 -9.11 4.98
CA ASP A 91 2.71 -9.11 5.31
C ASP A 91 3.54 -9.98 4.38
N ASN A 92 2.92 -10.94 3.71
CA ASN A 92 3.63 -11.98 2.95
C ASN A 92 3.45 -11.86 1.44
N TRP A 93 2.47 -11.09 0.98
CA TRP A 93 2.17 -11.03 -0.45
C TRP A 93 1.50 -9.72 -0.85
N VAL A 94 1.55 -9.46 -2.15
CA VAL A 94 0.75 -8.42 -2.80
C VAL A 94 0.00 -9.10 -3.94
N MET A 95 -1.27 -8.77 -4.08
CA MET A 95 -2.07 -9.20 -5.23
C MET A 95 -2.31 -7.98 -6.11
N TRP A 96 -1.99 -8.10 -7.38
CA TRP A 96 -2.17 -7.01 -8.34
C TRP A 96 -2.83 -7.55 -9.60
N GLU A 97 -4.03 -7.07 -9.85
CA GLU A 97 -4.81 -7.45 -11.04
C GLU A 97 -4.87 -8.96 -11.22
N GLY A 98 -5.11 -9.65 -10.14
CA GLY A 98 -5.25 -11.10 -10.13
C GLY A 98 -3.94 -11.88 -10.09
N LYS A 99 -2.80 -11.20 -10.05
CA LYS A 99 -1.49 -11.87 -10.01
C LYS A 99 -0.87 -11.77 -8.64
N LEU A 100 -0.28 -12.85 -8.20
CA LEU A 100 0.33 -12.93 -6.87
C LEU A 100 1.80 -12.54 -6.94
N TYR A 101 2.19 -11.64 -6.03
CA TYR A 101 3.57 -11.23 -5.81
C TYR A 101 3.93 -11.59 -4.38
N ILE A 102 5.11 -12.11 -4.16
CA ILE A 102 5.53 -12.59 -2.82
C ILE A 102 6.47 -11.57 -2.19
N ARG A 103 6.17 -11.21 -0.94
CA ARG A 103 7.06 -10.35 -0.15
C ARG A 103 8.06 -11.23 0.57
N GLN A 104 9.34 -10.88 0.44
CA GLN A 104 10.40 -11.63 1.09
C GLN A 104 11.62 -10.74 1.24
N ASP A 105 12.10 -10.61 2.47
CA ASP A 105 13.35 -9.91 2.77
C ASP A 105 13.41 -8.48 2.26
N GLY A 106 12.28 -7.76 2.30
CA GLY A 106 12.22 -6.38 1.83
C GLY A 106 12.04 -6.25 0.33
N TYR A 107 11.83 -7.35 -0.37
CA TYR A 107 11.62 -7.38 -1.82
C TYR A 107 10.24 -7.91 -2.13
N ILE A 108 9.77 -7.59 -3.31
CA ILE A 108 8.53 -8.15 -3.85
C ILE A 108 8.87 -8.85 -5.15
N ASP A 109 8.57 -10.14 -5.19
CA ASP A 109 8.93 -11.03 -6.28
C ASP A 109 7.68 -11.40 -7.06
N GLY A 110 7.64 -11.08 -8.32
CA GLY A 110 6.47 -11.32 -9.16
C GLY A 110 6.82 -11.73 -10.57
N PRO A 111 5.78 -11.79 -11.44
CA PRO A 111 5.98 -12.30 -12.81
C PRO A 111 6.99 -11.52 -13.63
N ASN A 112 7.18 -10.24 -13.33
CA ASN A 112 8.04 -9.38 -14.13
C ASN A 112 9.40 -9.13 -13.49
N GLY A 113 9.67 -9.71 -12.35
CA GLY A 113 10.96 -9.56 -11.68
C GLY A 113 10.83 -9.35 -10.20
N ARG A 114 11.96 -9.09 -9.57
CA ARG A 114 12.08 -8.92 -8.14
C ARG A 114 12.67 -7.53 -7.85
N TRP A 115 11.91 -6.70 -7.16
CA TRP A 115 12.35 -5.35 -6.80
C TRP A 115 12.06 -5.07 -5.34
N PRO A 116 12.79 -4.13 -4.74
CA PRO A 116 12.50 -3.72 -3.36
C PRO A 116 11.06 -3.23 -3.19
N GLU A 117 10.54 -3.33 -2.00
CA GLU A 117 9.25 -2.73 -1.66
C GLU A 117 9.31 -1.23 -1.93
N GLY A 118 8.25 -0.70 -2.52
CA GLY A 118 8.18 0.73 -2.85
C GLY A 118 8.93 1.13 -4.11
N ASP A 119 9.53 0.17 -4.80
CA ASP A 119 10.28 0.46 -6.02
C ASP A 119 9.35 0.88 -7.15
N ASN A 120 9.81 1.85 -7.95
CA ASN A 120 9.01 2.41 -9.03
C ASN A 120 8.80 1.43 -10.19
N ASN A 121 9.48 0.30 -10.20
CA ASN A 121 9.26 -0.71 -11.23
C ASN A 121 7.98 -1.53 -11.00
N HIS A 122 7.41 -1.47 -9.82
CA HIS A 122 6.15 -2.15 -9.57
C HIS A 122 5.01 -1.41 -10.28
N PRO A 123 4.10 -2.13 -10.95
CA PRO A 123 3.04 -1.48 -11.74
C PRO A 123 2.13 -0.58 -10.90
N TRP A 124 1.83 -0.95 -9.66
CA TRP A 124 1.02 -0.12 -8.79
C TRP A 124 1.73 1.17 -8.41
N GLU A 125 3.06 1.16 -8.32
CA GLU A 125 3.83 2.38 -8.03
C GLU A 125 3.89 3.28 -9.25
N GLN A 126 3.99 2.71 -10.43
CA GLN A 126 3.99 3.51 -11.67
C GLN A 126 2.69 4.29 -11.82
N GLU A 127 1.55 3.66 -11.54
CA GLU A 127 0.27 4.36 -11.59
C GLU A 127 0.19 5.47 -10.55
N ALA A 128 0.68 5.21 -9.35
CA ALA A 128 0.63 6.20 -8.28
C ALA A 128 1.52 7.42 -8.58
N ILE A 129 2.67 7.19 -9.20
CA ILE A 129 3.56 8.29 -9.61
C ILE A 129 2.88 9.16 -10.65
N ILE A 130 2.20 8.57 -11.62
CA ILE A 130 1.47 9.34 -12.62
C ILE A 130 0.37 10.15 -11.94
N ALA A 131 -0.33 9.57 -10.98
CA ALA A 131 -1.42 10.24 -10.29
C ALA A 131 -0.94 11.45 -9.47
N GLU A 132 0.24 11.38 -8.87
CA GLU A 132 0.73 12.49 -8.05
C GLU A 132 1.10 13.72 -8.87
N GLU A 133 1.23 13.59 -10.17
CA GLU A 133 1.54 14.71 -11.07
C GLU A 133 0.31 15.41 -11.63
N LYS A 134 -0.87 14.92 -11.31
CA LYS A 134 -2.13 15.49 -11.84
C LYS A 134 -2.70 16.61 -11.00
#